data_e65bb37c964ef80d999655389a5d7e9d
#
_entry.id   e65bb37c964ef80d999655389a5d7e9d
#
_cell.length_a   1.000
_cell.length_b   1.000
_cell.length_c   1.000
_cell.angle_alpha   90.00
_cell.angle_beta   90.00
_cell.angle_gamma   90.00
#
_symmetry.space_group_name_H-M   'P 1'
#
loop_
_entity.id
_entity.type
_entity.pdbx_description
1 polymer ?
#
loop_
_entity_poly.entity_id
_entity_poly.type
_entity_poly.pdbx_seq_one_letter_code
_entity_poly.pdbx_strand_id
1 'polypeptide(L)'
;MWDNPRLLNGAAGFLVGLTVLACTLAAGNWLLRSSLFPVRVVEVSTPLEHVSRQDLRAVLAHYAAGNFFAARIDELRAAAEQVPWVRRASVRRVWPDRLEVAIEEHVAFARWGSEGLVNTQGERFAAPSGAALPLFIGPPGSEAEITRRYARFVETLAPLGSPLERVVLSARHGWQLRLANGLQITLGRDVDAADDRLTRFVEAYARSGNVRADVVDLRYPNGFAVRTRG
;
A
#
# COMPACT_ATOMS: atom_id res chain seq x y z
N MET A 1 -14.35 -62.45 31.20
CA MET A 1 -13.79 -61.12 30.86
C MET A 1 -13.72 -60.17 32.10
N TRP A 2 -14.45 -60.41 33.14
CA TRP A 2 -14.56 -59.54 34.34
C TRP A 2 -13.48 -59.79 35.41
N ASP A 3 -12.67 -60.84 35.29
CA ASP A 3 -11.68 -61.28 36.28
C ASP A 3 -10.22 -60.83 36.01
N ASN A 4 -10.02 -59.90 35.10
CA ASN A 4 -8.67 -59.37 34.83
C ASN A 4 -8.53 -57.95 35.40
N PRO A 5 -7.99 -57.77 36.59
CA PRO A 5 -7.89 -56.45 37.25
C PRO A 5 -7.00 -55.49 36.52
N ARG A 6 -6.04 -55.99 35.71
CA ARG A 6 -5.16 -55.12 34.90
C ARG A 6 -5.90 -54.48 33.73
N LEU A 7 -6.81 -55.21 33.07
CA LEU A 7 -7.65 -54.67 32.01
C LEU A 7 -8.68 -53.69 32.52
N LEU A 8 -9.31 -54.00 33.68
CA LEU A 8 -10.25 -53.08 34.35
C LEU A 8 -9.57 -51.76 34.75
N ASN A 9 -8.41 -51.83 35.38
CA ASN A 9 -7.65 -50.65 35.80
C ASN A 9 -7.16 -49.86 34.57
N GLY A 10 -6.76 -50.50 33.46
CA GLY A 10 -6.41 -49.86 32.21
C GLY A 10 -7.60 -49.12 31.58
N ALA A 11 -8.77 -49.77 31.52
CA ALA A 11 -10.00 -49.16 31.02
C ALA A 11 -10.48 -48.01 31.92
N ALA A 12 -10.41 -48.17 33.22
CA ALA A 12 -10.73 -47.09 34.17
C ALA A 12 -9.78 -45.92 34.03
N GLY A 13 -8.47 -46.16 33.94
CA GLY A 13 -7.48 -45.09 33.70
C GLY A 13 -7.69 -44.37 32.39
N PHE A 14 -8.04 -45.09 31.29
CA PHE A 14 -8.39 -44.49 30.02
C PHE A 14 -9.64 -43.60 30.10
N LEU A 15 -10.70 -44.09 30.76
CA LEU A 15 -11.93 -43.31 30.94
C LEU A 15 -11.69 -42.05 31.82
N VAL A 16 -10.91 -42.16 32.89
CA VAL A 16 -10.51 -41.01 33.71
C VAL A 16 -9.71 -39.99 32.86
N GLY A 17 -8.74 -40.46 32.09
CA GLY A 17 -7.97 -39.61 31.18
C GLY A 17 -8.83 -38.88 30.15
N LEU A 18 -9.79 -39.60 29.54
CA LEU A 18 -10.74 -39.04 28.58
C LEU A 18 -11.66 -37.96 29.25
N THR A 19 -12.13 -38.24 30.47
CA THR A 19 -12.97 -37.30 31.23
C THR A 19 -12.20 -36.04 31.57
N VAL A 20 -10.98 -36.17 32.06
CA VAL A 20 -10.11 -35.02 32.38
C VAL A 20 -9.86 -34.20 31.10
N LEU A 21 -9.54 -34.82 29.99
CA LEU A 21 -9.38 -34.11 28.71
C LEU A 21 -10.66 -33.37 28.29
N ALA A 22 -11.81 -34.04 28.36
CA ALA A 22 -13.09 -33.43 28.02
C ALA A 22 -13.43 -32.25 28.92
N CYS A 23 -13.21 -32.37 30.23
CA CYS A 23 -13.41 -31.27 31.18
C CYS A 23 -12.47 -30.10 30.91
N THR A 24 -11.21 -30.36 30.60
CA THR A 24 -10.23 -29.32 30.26
C THR A 24 -10.62 -28.55 28.99
N LEU A 25 -11.03 -29.29 27.95
CA LEU A 25 -11.50 -28.69 26.70
C LEU A 25 -12.81 -27.89 26.91
N ALA A 26 -13.75 -28.40 27.71
CA ALA A 26 -14.98 -27.72 28.04
C ALA A 26 -14.72 -26.44 28.85
N ALA A 27 -13.83 -26.51 29.84
CA ALA A 27 -13.43 -25.34 30.63
C ALA A 27 -12.73 -24.27 29.78
N GLY A 28 -11.81 -24.70 28.89
CA GLY A 28 -11.16 -23.81 27.93
C GLY A 28 -12.16 -23.12 26.99
N ASN A 29 -13.08 -23.89 26.40
CA ASN A 29 -14.12 -23.33 25.52
C ASN A 29 -15.07 -22.38 26.28
N TRP A 30 -15.43 -22.73 27.52
CA TRP A 30 -16.24 -21.85 28.37
C TRP A 30 -15.51 -20.54 28.68
N LEU A 31 -14.21 -20.60 29.01
CA LEU A 31 -13.40 -19.40 29.28
C LEU A 31 -13.32 -18.48 28.06
N LEU A 32 -13.10 -19.05 26.86
CA LEU A 32 -13.06 -18.30 25.60
C LEU A 32 -14.40 -17.65 25.24
N ARG A 33 -15.52 -18.21 25.69
CA ARG A 33 -16.87 -17.71 25.43
C ARG A 33 -17.44 -16.88 26.58
N SER A 34 -16.77 -16.84 27.73
CA SER A 34 -17.25 -16.13 28.92
C SER A 34 -17.11 -14.62 28.75
N SER A 35 -17.98 -13.87 29.40
CA SER A 35 -17.89 -12.40 29.52
C SER A 35 -16.91 -11.93 30.60
N LEU A 36 -16.11 -12.84 31.19
CA LEU A 36 -15.19 -12.52 32.27
C LEU A 36 -14.01 -11.66 31.83
N PHE A 37 -13.62 -11.75 30.57
CA PHE A 37 -12.53 -10.98 29.98
C PHE A 37 -13.01 -10.19 28.75
N PRO A 38 -13.84 -9.16 28.94
CA PRO A 38 -14.28 -8.34 27.80
C PRO A 38 -13.15 -7.47 27.28
N VAL A 39 -13.08 -7.24 25.98
CA VAL A 39 -12.30 -6.13 25.44
C VAL A 39 -12.98 -4.82 25.84
N ARG A 40 -12.28 -3.97 26.57
CA ARG A 40 -12.81 -2.68 27.05
C ARG A 40 -12.27 -1.49 26.28
N VAL A 41 -11.04 -1.58 25.81
CA VAL A 41 -10.35 -0.48 25.18
C VAL A 41 -9.74 -0.93 23.87
N VAL A 42 -10.00 -0.17 22.80
CA VAL A 42 -9.25 -0.25 21.55
C VAL A 42 -8.53 1.08 21.39
N GLU A 43 -7.22 1.03 21.50
CA GLU A 43 -6.37 2.20 21.47
C GLU A 43 -5.60 2.23 20.14
N VAL A 44 -5.64 3.38 19.47
CA VAL A 44 -4.82 3.63 18.30
C VAL A 44 -3.55 4.34 18.77
N SER A 45 -2.42 3.63 18.70
CA SER A 45 -1.14 4.12 19.25
C SER A 45 -0.39 5.07 18.33
N THR A 46 -0.77 5.14 17.06
CA THR A 46 -0.08 5.97 16.05
C THR A 46 -0.84 7.28 15.84
N PRO A 47 -0.14 8.42 15.66
CA PRO A 47 -0.77 9.65 15.21
C PRO A 47 -1.33 9.45 13.80
N LEU A 48 -2.55 9.94 13.56
CA LEU A 48 -3.24 9.86 12.28
C LEU A 48 -3.26 11.24 11.63
N GLU A 49 -2.82 11.34 10.37
CA GLU A 49 -2.79 12.57 9.59
C GLU A 49 -3.93 12.63 8.56
N HIS A 50 -4.14 11.53 7.82
CA HIS A 50 -5.11 11.43 6.73
C HIS A 50 -6.26 10.47 7.06
N VAL A 51 -6.03 9.48 7.90
CA VAL A 51 -7.05 8.49 8.27
C VAL A 51 -8.11 9.13 9.14
N SER A 52 -9.38 8.99 8.74
CA SER A 52 -10.52 9.44 9.54
C SER A 52 -10.62 8.61 10.84
N ARG A 53 -10.48 9.30 11.97
CA ARG A 53 -10.66 8.66 13.30
C ARG A 53 -12.06 8.09 13.48
N GLN A 54 -13.06 8.70 12.84
CA GLN A 54 -14.44 8.25 12.92
C GLN A 54 -14.64 6.94 12.16
N ASP A 55 -14.14 6.86 10.91
CA ASP A 55 -14.26 5.67 10.07
C ASP A 55 -13.50 4.50 10.70
N LEU A 56 -12.28 4.76 11.16
CA LEU A 56 -11.47 3.76 11.84
C LEU A 56 -12.17 3.23 13.11
N ARG A 57 -12.74 4.12 13.94
CA ARG A 57 -13.50 3.72 15.13
C ARG A 57 -14.73 2.91 14.79
N ALA A 58 -15.47 3.27 13.75
CA ALA A 58 -16.65 2.54 13.30
C ALA A 58 -16.30 1.10 12.90
N VAL A 59 -15.21 0.93 12.16
CA VAL A 59 -14.69 -0.39 11.75
C VAL A 59 -14.22 -1.18 12.97
N LEU A 60 -13.40 -0.58 13.83
CA LEU A 60 -12.83 -1.25 14.99
C LEU A 60 -13.91 -1.66 16.02
N ALA A 61 -14.95 -0.86 16.22
CA ALA A 61 -16.02 -1.14 17.19
C ALA A 61 -16.75 -2.45 16.85
N HIS A 62 -16.93 -2.78 15.58
CA HIS A 62 -17.59 -4.01 15.15
C HIS A 62 -16.81 -5.27 15.56
N TYR A 63 -15.48 -5.21 15.52
CA TYR A 63 -14.59 -6.35 15.82
C TYR A 63 -14.09 -6.36 17.27
N ALA A 64 -14.22 -5.24 17.98
CA ALA A 64 -13.79 -5.12 19.39
C ALA A 64 -14.78 -5.74 20.39
N ALA A 65 -16.01 -6.06 19.96
CA ALA A 65 -17.01 -6.65 20.82
C ALA A 65 -16.69 -8.13 21.08
N GLY A 66 -16.51 -8.50 22.37
CA GLY A 66 -16.35 -9.90 22.74
C GLY A 66 -15.28 -10.16 23.79
N ASN A 67 -14.91 -11.43 23.91
CA ASN A 67 -13.89 -11.90 24.85
C ASN A 67 -12.49 -11.58 24.30
N PHE A 68 -11.61 -11.09 25.18
CA PHE A 68 -10.22 -10.72 24.90
C PHE A 68 -9.42 -11.85 24.22
N PHE A 69 -9.61 -13.10 24.64
CA PHE A 69 -8.89 -14.25 24.08
C PHE A 69 -9.49 -14.72 22.75
N ALA A 70 -10.80 -14.54 22.57
CA ALA A 70 -11.52 -14.91 21.35
C ALA A 70 -11.56 -13.79 20.29
N ALA A 71 -11.03 -12.60 20.59
CA ALA A 71 -10.99 -11.48 19.66
C ALA A 71 -10.28 -11.85 18.35
N ARG A 72 -10.95 -11.62 17.21
CA ARG A 72 -10.46 -11.99 15.88
C ARG A 72 -9.52 -10.94 15.31
N ILE A 73 -8.27 -10.98 15.80
CA ILE A 73 -7.22 -9.99 15.49
C ILE A 73 -6.97 -9.84 13.99
N ASP A 74 -6.93 -10.97 13.24
CA ASP A 74 -6.66 -10.93 11.80
C ASP A 74 -7.80 -10.28 11.02
N GLU A 75 -9.04 -10.51 11.42
CA GLU A 75 -10.20 -9.88 10.79
C GLU A 75 -10.23 -8.37 11.11
N LEU A 76 -9.91 -8.00 12.33
CA LEU A 76 -9.82 -6.60 12.75
C LEU A 76 -8.71 -5.87 11.98
N ARG A 77 -7.55 -6.51 11.81
CA ARG A 77 -6.47 -5.98 10.98
C ARG A 77 -6.92 -5.79 9.54
N ALA A 78 -7.48 -6.85 8.92
CA ALA A 78 -7.94 -6.79 7.54
C ALA A 78 -9.02 -5.72 7.33
N ALA A 79 -9.91 -5.54 8.29
CA ALA A 79 -10.93 -4.50 8.24
C ALA A 79 -10.34 -3.08 8.38
N ALA A 80 -9.34 -2.90 9.25
CA ALA A 80 -8.64 -1.63 9.38
C ALA A 80 -7.89 -1.25 8.09
N GLU A 81 -7.30 -2.23 7.41
CA GLU A 81 -6.61 -2.03 6.12
C GLU A 81 -7.54 -1.70 4.94
N GLN A 82 -8.87 -1.84 5.10
CA GLN A 82 -9.85 -1.37 4.11
C GLN A 82 -10.20 0.13 4.27
N VAL A 83 -9.81 0.74 5.37
CA VAL A 83 -10.07 2.18 5.58
C VAL A 83 -9.16 2.99 4.65
N PRO A 84 -9.69 4.00 3.93
CA PRO A 84 -8.87 4.86 3.09
C PRO A 84 -7.66 5.42 3.83
N TRP A 85 -6.54 5.56 3.14
CA TRP A 85 -5.25 5.98 3.66
C TRP A 85 -4.52 4.96 4.55
N VAL A 86 -5.14 3.90 5.01
CA VAL A 86 -4.45 2.85 5.77
C VAL A 86 -3.65 1.97 4.81
N ARG A 87 -2.33 2.00 4.94
CA ARG A 87 -1.42 1.12 4.20
C ARG A 87 -1.28 -0.23 4.86
N ARG A 88 -1.11 -0.22 6.18
CA ARG A 88 -0.95 -1.43 6.99
C ARG A 88 -1.48 -1.20 8.38
N ALA A 89 -2.11 -2.20 8.93
CA ALA A 89 -2.52 -2.21 10.33
C ALA A 89 -1.79 -3.32 11.09
N SER A 90 -1.38 -3.05 12.31
CA SER A 90 -0.85 -4.02 13.25
C SER A 90 -1.71 -4.00 14.50
N VAL A 91 -2.19 -5.16 14.91
CA VAL A 91 -3.07 -5.29 16.08
C VAL A 91 -2.43 -6.23 17.07
N ARG A 92 -2.32 -5.80 18.33
CA ARG A 92 -1.81 -6.63 19.41
C ARG A 92 -2.71 -6.59 20.63
N ARG A 93 -2.72 -7.70 21.36
CA ARG A 93 -3.39 -7.78 22.65
C ARG A 93 -2.49 -7.21 23.74
N VAL A 94 -3.05 -6.32 24.56
CA VAL A 94 -2.40 -5.78 25.76
C VAL A 94 -3.24 -6.16 26.96
N TRP A 95 -2.70 -7.07 27.74
CA TRP A 95 -3.39 -7.59 28.92
C TRP A 95 -3.69 -6.46 29.91
N PRO A 96 -4.85 -6.44 30.63
CA PRO A 96 -5.84 -7.51 30.69
C PRO A 96 -7.00 -7.40 29.68
N ASP A 97 -7.29 -6.24 29.10
CA ASP A 97 -8.56 -5.96 28.43
C ASP A 97 -8.46 -5.01 27.22
N ARG A 98 -7.23 -4.79 26.69
CA ARG A 98 -6.98 -3.84 25.61
C ARG A 98 -6.56 -4.51 24.32
N LEU A 99 -6.99 -3.90 23.21
CA LEU A 99 -6.41 -4.10 21.90
C LEU A 99 -5.70 -2.81 21.48
N GLU A 100 -4.44 -2.93 21.15
CA GLU A 100 -3.65 -1.82 20.60
C GLU A 100 -3.55 -1.98 19.09
N VAL A 101 -3.90 -0.93 18.36
CA VAL A 101 -3.87 -0.87 16.90
C VAL A 101 -2.86 0.19 16.49
N ALA A 102 -1.82 -0.24 15.78
CA ALA A 102 -0.87 0.68 15.15
C ALA A 102 -1.18 0.75 13.65
N ILE A 103 -1.30 1.95 13.12
CA ILE A 103 -1.63 2.24 11.74
C ILE A 103 -0.41 2.84 11.04
N GLU A 104 -0.10 2.33 9.87
CA GLU A 104 0.82 2.94 8.92
C GLU A 104 -0.01 3.54 7.79
N GLU A 105 0.10 4.85 7.57
CA GLU A 105 -0.63 5.53 6.51
C GLU A 105 0.13 5.49 5.18
N HIS A 106 -0.61 5.52 4.08
CA HIS A 106 -0.04 5.77 2.76
C HIS A 106 0.50 7.21 2.68
N VAL A 107 1.68 7.38 2.10
CA VAL A 107 2.19 8.68 1.70
C VAL A 107 1.93 8.84 0.20
N ALA A 108 0.96 9.68 -0.17
CA ALA A 108 0.62 9.90 -1.56
C ALA A 108 1.80 10.53 -2.33
N PHE A 109 2.17 9.91 -3.44
CA PHE A 109 3.29 10.33 -4.27
C PHE A 109 2.83 10.84 -5.63
N ALA A 110 1.85 10.16 -6.24
CA ALA A 110 1.28 10.53 -7.53
C ALA A 110 -0.20 10.13 -7.63
N ARG A 111 -0.92 10.76 -8.55
CA ARG A 111 -2.24 10.29 -9.00
C ARG A 111 -2.04 9.16 -10.00
N TRP A 112 -2.91 8.15 -9.95
CA TRP A 112 -2.93 7.04 -10.90
C TRP A 112 -4.18 7.05 -11.76
N GLY A 113 -4.01 7.33 -13.04
CA GLY A 113 -5.17 7.43 -13.95
C GLY A 113 -6.19 8.46 -13.50
N SER A 114 -7.49 8.10 -13.55
CA SER A 114 -8.61 8.98 -13.19
C SER A 114 -8.98 8.92 -11.71
N GLU A 115 -8.74 7.81 -11.01
CA GLU A 115 -9.39 7.56 -9.72
C GLU A 115 -8.47 6.95 -8.65
N GLY A 116 -7.18 6.88 -8.87
CA GLY A 116 -6.27 6.25 -7.93
C GLY A 116 -5.16 7.18 -7.47
N LEU A 117 -4.51 6.75 -6.40
CA LEU A 117 -3.24 7.29 -5.93
C LEU A 117 -2.19 6.19 -5.93
N VAL A 118 -0.93 6.58 -5.99
CA VAL A 118 0.23 5.72 -5.79
C VAL A 118 1.06 6.31 -4.68
N ASN A 119 1.51 5.46 -3.75
CA ASN A 119 2.37 5.86 -2.66
C ASN A 119 3.87 5.86 -3.06
N THR A 120 4.73 6.27 -2.15
CA THR A 120 6.18 6.31 -2.35
C THR A 120 6.81 4.93 -2.59
N GLN A 121 6.13 3.84 -2.25
CA GLN A 121 6.54 2.45 -2.49
C GLN A 121 6.07 1.92 -3.85
N GLY A 122 5.25 2.70 -4.56
CA GLY A 122 4.67 2.27 -5.83
C GLY A 122 3.44 1.36 -5.65
N GLU A 123 2.78 1.41 -4.50
CA GLU A 123 1.54 0.68 -4.24
C GLU A 123 0.34 1.56 -4.58
N ARG A 124 -0.62 1.01 -5.32
CA ARG A 124 -1.87 1.70 -5.65
C ARG A 124 -2.85 1.63 -4.50
N PHE A 125 -3.50 2.74 -4.21
CA PHE A 125 -4.59 2.82 -3.24
C PHE A 125 -5.66 3.83 -3.67
N ALA A 126 -6.85 3.71 -3.07
CA ALA A 126 -7.97 4.59 -3.32
C ALA A 126 -8.21 5.48 -2.09
N ALA A 127 -8.05 6.78 -2.25
CA ALA A 127 -8.36 7.76 -1.21
C ALA A 127 -8.62 9.12 -1.84
N PRO A 128 -9.46 9.97 -1.23
CA PRO A 128 -9.63 11.34 -1.67
C PRO A 128 -8.34 12.15 -1.41
N SER A 129 -7.90 12.93 -2.39
CA SER A 129 -6.75 13.82 -2.23
C SER A 129 -6.97 15.12 -3.00
N GLY A 130 -6.74 16.25 -2.32
CA GLY A 130 -6.69 17.59 -2.93
C GLY A 130 -5.27 18.04 -3.25
N ALA A 131 -4.26 17.21 -3.04
CA ALA A 131 -2.87 17.58 -3.27
C ALA A 131 -2.53 17.73 -4.76
N ALA A 132 -1.70 18.70 -5.09
CA ALA A 132 -1.15 18.87 -6.43
C ALA A 132 -0.05 17.84 -6.70
N LEU A 133 -0.45 16.64 -7.11
CA LEU A 133 0.43 15.52 -7.37
C LEU A 133 0.62 15.28 -8.88
N PRO A 134 1.79 14.80 -9.32
CA PRO A 134 1.99 14.38 -10.70
C PRO A 134 1.03 13.26 -11.08
N LEU A 135 0.72 13.14 -12.37
CA LEU A 135 -0.18 12.13 -12.89
C LEU A 135 0.60 11.00 -13.55
N PHE A 136 0.40 9.78 -13.06
CA PHE A 136 0.93 8.57 -13.66
C PHE A 136 -0.18 7.83 -14.42
N ILE A 137 0.16 7.35 -15.61
CA ILE A 137 -0.73 6.54 -16.45
C ILE A 137 0.09 5.35 -16.95
N GLY A 138 -0.40 4.15 -16.70
CA GLY A 138 0.26 2.93 -17.14
C GLY A 138 -0.66 1.72 -17.12
N PRO A 139 -0.21 0.60 -17.68
CA PRO A 139 -0.92 -0.67 -17.52
C PRO A 139 -0.89 -1.12 -16.06
N PRO A 140 -1.88 -1.91 -15.62
CA PRO A 140 -1.89 -2.47 -14.27
C PRO A 140 -0.58 -3.23 -13.97
N GLY A 141 -0.01 -3.00 -12.77
CA GLY A 141 1.25 -3.60 -12.32
C GLY A 141 2.51 -2.80 -12.66
N SER A 142 2.37 -1.66 -13.38
CA SER A 142 3.51 -0.79 -13.70
C SER A 142 3.74 0.34 -12.68
N GLU A 143 2.94 0.40 -11.63
CA GLU A 143 2.95 1.47 -10.63
C GLU A 143 4.33 1.63 -9.98
N ALA A 144 4.91 0.54 -9.51
CA ALA A 144 6.22 0.54 -8.88
C ALA A 144 7.37 0.90 -9.85
N GLU A 145 7.24 0.50 -11.11
CA GLU A 145 8.21 0.84 -12.15
C GLU A 145 8.19 2.34 -12.44
N ILE A 146 7.01 2.92 -12.67
CA ILE A 146 6.86 4.35 -12.94
C ILE A 146 7.34 5.18 -11.75
N THR A 147 7.01 4.76 -10.52
CA THR A 147 7.43 5.45 -9.29
C THR A 147 8.95 5.50 -9.16
N ARG A 148 9.64 4.38 -9.38
CA ARG A 148 11.13 4.33 -9.33
C ARG A 148 11.78 5.21 -10.40
N ARG A 149 11.24 5.21 -11.62
CA ARG A 149 11.81 5.98 -12.73
C ARG A 149 11.51 7.47 -12.64
N TYR A 150 10.40 7.83 -12.02
CA TYR A 150 9.99 9.23 -11.88
C TYR A 150 11.07 10.09 -11.21
N ALA A 151 11.69 9.60 -10.13
CA ALA A 151 12.74 10.33 -9.43
C ALA A 151 13.94 10.66 -10.35
N ARG A 152 14.36 9.67 -11.16
CA ARG A 152 15.43 9.84 -12.15
C ARG A 152 15.05 10.83 -13.26
N PHE A 153 13.82 10.76 -13.77
CA PHE A 153 13.34 11.73 -14.75
C PHE A 153 13.29 13.15 -14.20
N VAL A 154 12.84 13.33 -12.96
CA VAL A 154 12.83 14.65 -12.29
C VAL A 154 14.24 15.21 -12.17
N GLU A 155 15.20 14.41 -11.74
CA GLU A 155 16.61 14.79 -11.62
C GLU A 155 17.19 15.21 -12.99
N THR A 156 17.00 14.38 -14.02
CA THR A 156 17.51 14.66 -15.37
C THR A 156 16.87 15.92 -15.97
N LEU A 157 15.56 16.15 -15.72
CA LEU A 157 14.82 17.27 -16.30
C LEU A 157 14.95 18.57 -15.49
N ALA A 158 15.55 18.53 -14.30
CA ALA A 158 15.69 19.69 -13.42
C ALA A 158 16.28 20.95 -14.11
N PRO A 159 17.30 20.85 -15.01
CA PRO A 159 17.84 22.02 -15.71
C PRO A 159 16.85 22.76 -16.59
N LEU A 160 15.72 22.13 -16.98
CA LEU A 160 14.67 22.77 -17.79
C LEU A 160 13.79 23.73 -16.99
N GLY A 161 13.93 23.78 -15.65
CA GLY A 161 13.21 24.71 -14.78
C GLY A 161 11.70 24.52 -14.73
N SER A 162 11.18 23.38 -15.20
CA SER A 162 9.74 23.10 -15.22
C SER A 162 9.47 21.72 -14.61
N PRO A 163 8.55 21.59 -13.64
CA PRO A 163 8.28 20.32 -12.98
C PRO A 163 7.66 19.30 -13.94
N LEU A 164 7.97 18.02 -13.70
CA LEU A 164 7.39 16.89 -14.41
C LEU A 164 5.96 16.63 -13.88
N GLU A 165 4.95 16.97 -14.71
CA GLU A 165 3.53 16.91 -14.34
C GLU A 165 2.90 15.53 -14.64
N ARG A 166 3.37 14.87 -15.72
CA ARG A 166 2.75 13.60 -16.15
C ARG A 166 3.78 12.63 -16.70
N VAL A 167 3.61 11.36 -16.31
CA VAL A 167 4.34 10.23 -16.88
C VAL A 167 3.34 9.23 -17.42
N VAL A 168 3.54 8.82 -18.66
CA VAL A 168 2.71 7.81 -19.33
C VAL A 168 3.60 6.64 -19.77
N LEU A 169 3.24 5.45 -19.34
CA LEU A 169 3.77 4.19 -19.85
C LEU A 169 2.66 3.51 -20.65
N SER A 170 2.85 3.39 -21.96
CA SER A 170 1.88 2.70 -22.81
C SER A 170 1.93 1.18 -22.62
N ALA A 171 0.86 0.46 -22.99
CA ALA A 171 0.84 -1.01 -22.99
C ALA A 171 1.94 -1.67 -23.87
N ARG A 172 2.56 -0.89 -24.76
CA ARG A 172 3.68 -1.33 -25.60
C ARG A 172 5.04 -0.90 -25.03
N HIS A 173 5.08 -0.57 -23.73
CA HIS A 173 6.27 -0.07 -23.01
C HIS A 173 6.87 1.23 -23.57
N GLY A 174 6.08 2.05 -24.28
CA GLY A 174 6.50 3.38 -24.72
C GLY A 174 6.31 4.41 -23.62
N TRP A 175 7.38 5.16 -23.30
CA TRP A 175 7.38 6.20 -22.29
C TRP A 175 7.14 7.58 -22.87
N GLN A 176 6.30 8.36 -22.23
CA GLN A 176 6.04 9.75 -22.55
C GLN A 176 6.03 10.59 -21.26
N LEU A 177 6.67 11.73 -21.31
CA LEU A 177 6.76 12.69 -20.22
C LEU A 177 6.09 13.99 -20.64
N ARG A 178 5.48 14.69 -19.67
CA ARG A 178 4.95 16.05 -19.89
C ARG A 178 5.33 16.94 -18.71
N LEU A 179 5.93 18.05 -19.01
CA LEU A 179 6.27 19.08 -18.05
C LEU A 179 5.13 20.10 -17.90
N ALA A 180 5.14 20.84 -16.80
CA ALA A 180 4.12 21.85 -16.49
C ALA A 180 4.09 23.02 -17.49
N ASN A 181 5.23 23.32 -18.14
CA ASN A 181 5.29 24.31 -19.23
C ASN A 181 4.67 23.82 -20.56
N GLY A 182 4.13 22.59 -20.59
CA GLY A 182 3.49 22.00 -21.75
C GLY A 182 4.39 21.13 -22.63
N LEU A 183 5.71 21.14 -22.43
CA LEU A 183 6.65 20.33 -23.20
C LEU A 183 6.34 18.85 -23.05
N GLN A 184 6.17 18.15 -24.18
CA GLN A 184 5.98 16.71 -24.24
C GLN A 184 7.23 16.03 -24.78
N ILE A 185 7.69 14.99 -24.11
CA ILE A 185 8.91 14.24 -24.48
C ILE A 185 8.53 12.78 -24.67
N THR A 186 8.80 12.23 -25.85
CA THR A 186 8.58 10.81 -26.17
C THR A 186 9.93 10.08 -26.13
N LEU A 187 10.08 9.15 -25.17
CA LEU A 187 11.32 8.41 -24.96
C LEU A 187 11.40 7.10 -25.77
N GLY A 188 10.24 6.51 -26.11
CA GLY A 188 10.16 5.20 -26.75
C GLY A 188 10.14 4.05 -25.75
N ARG A 189 10.53 2.84 -26.21
CA ARG A 189 10.41 1.60 -25.43
C ARG A 189 11.67 1.27 -24.61
N ASP A 190 12.82 1.54 -25.17
CA ASP A 190 14.10 1.32 -24.50
C ASP A 190 14.43 2.54 -23.65
N VAL A 191 14.02 2.47 -22.39
CA VAL A 191 14.12 3.60 -21.48
C VAL A 191 15.54 3.75 -20.93
N ASP A 192 16.34 2.70 -20.86
CA ASP A 192 17.72 2.79 -20.37
C ASP A 192 18.60 3.50 -21.40
N ALA A 193 18.46 3.15 -22.69
CA ALA A 193 19.07 3.94 -23.76
C ALA A 193 18.43 5.33 -23.92
N ALA A 194 17.19 5.52 -23.46
CA ALA A 194 16.52 6.81 -23.49
C ALA A 194 17.02 7.77 -22.40
N ASP A 195 17.51 7.28 -21.28
CA ASP A 195 18.08 8.11 -20.21
C ASP A 195 19.28 8.91 -20.75
N ASP A 196 20.17 8.28 -21.50
CA ASP A 196 21.30 8.96 -22.16
C ASP A 196 20.84 9.98 -23.20
N ARG A 197 19.80 9.64 -23.98
CA ARG A 197 19.23 10.55 -24.98
C ARG A 197 18.54 11.73 -24.33
N LEU A 198 17.84 11.50 -23.20
CA LEU A 198 17.19 12.54 -22.43
C LEU A 198 18.23 13.51 -21.86
N THR A 199 19.32 13.01 -21.30
CA THR A 199 20.42 13.82 -20.77
C THR A 199 21.02 14.69 -21.86
N ARG A 200 21.38 14.11 -23.02
CA ARG A 200 21.91 14.87 -24.17
C ARG A 200 20.93 15.94 -24.68
N PHE A 201 19.64 15.61 -24.71
CA PHE A 201 18.61 16.58 -25.08
C PHE A 201 18.57 17.75 -24.10
N VAL A 202 18.52 17.47 -22.79
CA VAL A 202 18.47 18.50 -21.75
C VAL A 202 19.66 19.45 -21.83
N GLU A 203 20.87 18.90 -22.01
CA GLU A 203 22.10 19.70 -22.20
C GLU A 203 22.06 20.57 -23.46
N ALA A 204 21.57 20.02 -24.57
CA ALA A 204 21.46 20.76 -25.82
C ALA A 204 20.38 21.85 -25.75
N TYR A 205 19.25 21.52 -25.11
CA TYR A 205 18.12 22.44 -24.95
C TYR A 205 18.45 23.61 -24.00
N ALA A 206 19.12 23.32 -22.89
CA ALA A 206 19.57 24.37 -21.98
C ALA A 206 20.55 25.35 -22.62
N ARG A 207 21.40 24.88 -23.57
CA ARG A 207 22.33 25.73 -24.33
C ARG A 207 21.68 26.53 -25.45
N SER A 208 20.53 26.10 -25.95
CA SER A 208 19.87 26.73 -27.13
C SER A 208 19.09 28.02 -26.82
N GLY A 209 19.05 28.44 -25.54
CA GLY A 209 18.51 29.73 -25.13
C GLY A 209 17.05 29.98 -25.56
N ASN A 210 16.08 29.28 -25.02
CA ASN A 210 14.62 29.54 -25.18
C ASN A 210 13.98 29.16 -26.54
N VAL A 211 14.43 28.14 -27.21
CA VAL A 211 13.64 27.53 -28.29
C VAL A 211 12.34 26.97 -27.68
N ARG A 212 11.18 27.54 -28.00
CA ARG A 212 9.87 26.99 -27.56
C ARG A 212 9.63 25.69 -28.28
N ALA A 213 9.90 24.56 -27.62
CA ALA A 213 9.54 23.22 -28.08
C ALA A 213 8.24 22.78 -27.42
N ASP A 214 7.26 22.32 -28.18
CA ASP A 214 6.04 21.72 -27.64
C ASP A 214 6.14 20.19 -27.57
N VAL A 215 6.79 19.57 -28.53
CA VAL A 215 6.98 18.12 -28.61
C VAL A 215 8.40 17.79 -29.01
N VAL A 216 9.01 16.88 -28.26
CA VAL A 216 10.35 16.33 -28.53
C VAL A 216 10.24 14.81 -28.64
N ASP A 217 10.77 14.27 -29.73
CA ASP A 217 10.81 12.83 -29.98
C ASP A 217 12.26 12.33 -29.87
N LEU A 218 12.53 11.55 -28.81
CA LEU A 218 13.84 10.97 -28.51
C LEU A 218 13.98 9.50 -28.94
N ARG A 219 13.10 9.00 -29.78
CA ARG A 219 13.15 7.62 -30.28
C ARG A 219 14.32 7.35 -31.23
N TYR A 220 14.90 8.38 -31.76
CA TYR A 220 16.00 8.27 -32.77
C TYR A 220 17.34 8.06 -32.03
N PRO A 221 18.18 7.09 -32.47
CA PRO A 221 19.44 6.79 -31.77
C PRO A 221 20.47 7.93 -31.86
N ASN A 222 20.47 8.68 -32.97
CA ASN A 222 21.52 9.67 -33.28
C ASN A 222 21.04 11.13 -33.24
N GLY A 223 19.86 11.39 -32.63
CA GLY A 223 19.34 12.75 -32.57
C GLY A 223 17.94 12.81 -31.97
N PHE A 224 17.33 13.97 -32.07
CA PHE A 224 15.95 14.19 -31.61
C PHE A 224 15.21 15.09 -32.59
N ALA A 225 13.90 14.87 -32.73
CA ALA A 225 13.04 15.72 -33.52
C ALA A 225 12.30 16.69 -32.58
N VAL A 226 12.33 17.97 -32.90
CA VAL A 226 11.63 19.02 -32.15
C VAL A 226 10.51 19.56 -33.04
N ARG A 227 9.31 19.66 -32.48
CA ARG A 227 8.17 20.33 -33.09
C ARG A 227 7.74 21.50 -32.24
N THR A 228 7.62 22.66 -32.89
CA THR A 228 7.01 23.86 -32.32
C THR A 228 5.60 24.01 -32.88
N ARG A 229 4.64 24.41 -32.08
CA ARG A 229 3.37 24.94 -32.59
C ARG A 229 3.63 26.33 -33.13
N GLY A 230 3.39 26.52 -34.42
CA GLY A 230 3.31 27.85 -35.01
C GLY A 230 2.10 28.62 -34.50
#